data_3dc9d69f7c30cfac23b0db18b326bf48
#
_entry.id   3dc9d69f7c30cfac23b0db18b326bf48
#
_cell.length_a   1.000
_cell.length_b   1.000
_cell.length_c   1.000
_cell.angle_alpha   90.00
_cell.angle_beta   90.00
_cell.angle_gamma   90.00
#
_symmetry.space_group_name_H-M   'P 1'
#
loop_
_entity.id
_entity.type
_entity.pdbx_description
1 polymer ?
#
loop_
_entity_poly.entity_id
_entity_poly.type
_entity_poly.pdbx_seq_one_letter_code
_entity_poly.pdbx_strand_id
1 'polypeptide(L)'
;MKKISVIALVGVGLLLASCNKGKTADTAATAQEQTVAESKGETLAVDTVGSVVNWKATHKGGMAPRWGTLTIKSGDLSVDAGQVSAGNFVIDMNSIKVDPASVTEKDKKPAELETHLKSADFFDTAKNPTSDFKITSVTDLKEAPKDAVAGANKTVSGNLTLSGKTMNVTFPAKVDVAENSAAIQAKFTVNRADWGLKFGTSEADPAEWMISKDIEIAIDVKAKK
;
A
#
# COMPACT_ATOMS: atom_id res chain seq x y z
N MET A 1 25.58 -34.08 -45.28
CA MET A 1 24.33 -33.54 -44.68
C MET A 1 24.59 -33.41 -43.19
N LYS A 2 24.95 -32.20 -42.71
CA LYS A 2 25.26 -31.90 -41.30
C LYS A 2 24.00 -31.41 -40.62
N LYS A 3 23.55 -32.14 -39.58
CA LYS A 3 22.42 -31.73 -38.72
C LYS A 3 22.95 -30.72 -37.69
N ILE A 4 22.40 -29.50 -37.70
CA ILE A 4 22.68 -28.46 -36.70
C ILE A 4 21.62 -28.61 -35.62
N SER A 5 22.06 -29.01 -34.42
CA SER A 5 21.20 -29.01 -33.22
C SER A 5 21.22 -27.63 -32.59
N VAL A 6 20.07 -26.99 -32.51
CA VAL A 6 19.87 -25.73 -31.78
C VAL A 6 19.62 -26.08 -30.31
N ILE A 7 20.56 -25.72 -29.45
CA ILE A 7 20.42 -25.83 -27.99
C ILE A 7 19.72 -24.56 -27.51
N ALA A 8 18.49 -24.68 -27.07
CA ALA A 8 17.77 -23.59 -26.38
C ALA A 8 18.31 -23.48 -24.95
N LEU A 9 19.00 -22.37 -24.66
CA LEU A 9 19.41 -22.00 -23.30
C LEU A 9 18.18 -21.48 -22.57
N VAL A 10 17.63 -22.29 -21.65
CA VAL A 10 16.65 -21.84 -20.68
C VAL A 10 17.40 -21.10 -19.58
N GLY A 11 17.30 -19.77 -19.59
CA GLY A 11 17.84 -18.93 -18.53
C GLY A 11 17.04 -19.11 -17.23
N VAL A 12 17.61 -19.85 -16.28
CA VAL A 12 17.09 -19.90 -14.90
C VAL A 12 17.46 -18.59 -14.22
N GLY A 13 16.46 -17.71 -14.08
CA GLY A 13 16.58 -16.49 -13.27
C GLY A 13 16.76 -16.85 -11.79
N LEU A 14 17.97 -16.68 -11.27
CA LEU A 14 18.22 -16.72 -9.82
C LEU A 14 17.45 -15.57 -9.14
N LEU A 15 16.42 -15.93 -8.40
CA LEU A 15 15.82 -15.03 -7.41
C LEU A 15 16.81 -14.86 -6.26
N LEU A 16 17.54 -13.74 -6.25
CA LEU A 16 18.33 -13.33 -5.11
C LEU A 16 17.37 -12.92 -3.99
N ALA A 17 17.07 -13.83 -3.09
CA ALA A 17 16.44 -13.52 -1.81
C ALA A 17 17.43 -12.67 -1.00
N SER A 18 17.25 -11.35 -1.03
CA SER A 18 17.95 -10.43 -0.15
C SER A 18 17.44 -10.62 1.26
N CYS A 19 18.18 -11.36 2.07
CA CYS A 19 17.96 -11.44 3.52
C CYS A 19 18.34 -10.10 4.15
N ASN A 20 17.38 -9.20 4.29
CA ASN A 20 17.57 -7.96 5.03
C ASN A 20 17.22 -8.21 6.51
N LYS A 21 18.25 -8.37 7.35
CA LYS A 21 18.12 -8.47 8.82
C LYS A 21 17.70 -7.09 9.35
N GLY A 22 16.49 -6.99 9.90
CA GLY A 22 16.04 -5.80 10.63
C GLY A 22 14.65 -5.24 10.26
N LYS A 23 13.85 -5.91 9.42
CA LYS A 23 12.46 -5.48 9.15
C LYS A 23 11.53 -6.01 10.24
N THR A 24 10.67 -5.14 10.78
CA THR A 24 9.52 -5.55 11.58
C THR A 24 8.60 -6.43 10.72
N ALA A 25 7.91 -7.40 11.32
CA ALA A 25 7.12 -8.41 10.59
C ALA A 25 5.95 -7.83 9.77
N ASP A 26 5.55 -6.58 10.03
CA ASP A 26 4.48 -5.85 9.37
C ASP A 26 4.93 -5.02 8.15
N THR A 27 6.24 -4.95 7.86
CA THR A 27 6.75 -4.18 6.72
C THR A 27 6.46 -4.92 5.41
N ALA A 28 5.69 -4.29 4.51
CA ALA A 28 5.44 -4.80 3.17
C ALA A 28 6.78 -4.97 2.41
N ALA A 29 6.91 -6.07 1.69
CA ALA A 29 8.03 -6.21 0.76
C ALA A 29 7.82 -5.26 -0.42
N THR A 30 8.83 -4.43 -0.73
CA THR A 30 8.82 -3.52 -1.88
C THR A 30 9.70 -4.07 -3.00
N ALA A 31 9.27 -3.92 -4.25
CA ALA A 31 9.98 -4.31 -5.45
C ALA A 31 9.73 -3.29 -6.57
N GLN A 32 10.39 -3.46 -7.70
CA GLN A 32 10.06 -2.70 -8.90
C GLN A 32 8.65 -3.05 -9.37
N GLU A 33 8.04 -2.13 -10.14
CA GLU A 33 6.75 -2.32 -10.78
C GLU A 33 6.65 -3.67 -11.49
N GLN A 34 5.51 -4.35 -11.35
CA GLN A 34 5.22 -5.66 -11.91
C GLN A 34 4.07 -5.56 -12.93
N THR A 35 3.92 -6.58 -13.76
CA THR A 35 2.76 -6.68 -14.65
C THR A 35 1.47 -6.75 -13.85
N VAL A 36 0.50 -5.88 -14.16
CA VAL A 36 -0.82 -5.87 -13.54
C VAL A 36 -1.56 -7.15 -13.88
N ALA A 37 -2.28 -7.70 -12.91
CA ALA A 37 -3.09 -8.90 -13.11
C ALA A 37 -4.20 -8.63 -14.14
N GLU A 38 -4.48 -9.63 -14.97
CA GLU A 38 -5.58 -9.58 -15.94
C GLU A 38 -6.92 -9.71 -15.21
N SER A 39 -7.84 -8.80 -15.47
CA SER A 39 -9.22 -8.88 -14.97
C SER A 39 -9.95 -10.08 -15.57
N LYS A 40 -10.38 -11.01 -14.73
CA LYS A 40 -11.14 -12.21 -15.12
C LYS A 40 -12.38 -12.33 -14.25
N GLY A 41 -13.42 -12.94 -14.83
CA GLY A 41 -14.67 -13.17 -14.14
C GLY A 41 -15.53 -11.93 -13.99
N GLU A 42 -16.20 -11.78 -12.87
CA GLU A 42 -17.14 -10.70 -12.59
C GLU A 42 -16.44 -9.48 -11.98
N THR A 43 -16.86 -8.28 -12.41
CA THR A 43 -16.37 -7.02 -11.85
C THR A 43 -17.35 -6.50 -10.79
N LEU A 44 -16.83 -6.23 -9.59
CA LEU A 44 -17.55 -5.64 -8.47
C LEU A 44 -17.06 -4.19 -8.27
N ALA A 45 -17.98 -3.25 -8.14
CA ALA A 45 -17.64 -1.85 -7.86
C ALA A 45 -17.27 -1.66 -6.39
N VAL A 46 -16.22 -0.91 -6.11
CA VAL A 46 -15.83 -0.55 -4.74
C VAL A 46 -16.87 0.38 -4.12
N ASP A 47 -17.33 0.05 -2.93
CA ASP A 47 -18.14 0.93 -2.09
C ASP A 47 -17.25 2.01 -1.49
N THR A 48 -17.15 3.15 -2.16
CA THR A 48 -16.27 4.26 -1.77
C THR A 48 -16.68 4.94 -0.46
N VAL A 49 -17.92 4.75 -0.01
CA VAL A 49 -18.43 5.28 1.27
C VAL A 49 -18.17 4.31 2.41
N GLY A 50 -18.38 3.02 2.17
CA GLY A 50 -18.15 1.96 3.15
C GLY A 50 -16.71 1.46 3.25
N SER A 51 -15.79 1.98 2.42
CA SER A 51 -14.38 1.63 2.39
C SER A 51 -13.51 2.76 2.92
N VAL A 52 -12.37 2.43 3.53
CA VAL A 52 -11.47 3.40 4.13
C VAL A 52 -10.00 2.98 3.98
N VAL A 53 -9.14 3.98 3.81
CA VAL A 53 -7.68 3.86 3.94
C VAL A 53 -7.26 4.66 5.17
N ASN A 54 -6.74 3.97 6.19
CA ASN A 54 -6.17 4.60 7.38
C ASN A 54 -4.65 4.66 7.22
N TRP A 55 -4.07 5.73 7.72
CA TRP A 55 -2.62 5.90 7.75
C TRP A 55 -2.15 6.27 9.16
N LYS A 56 -0.94 5.84 9.50
CA LYS A 56 -0.25 6.23 10.73
C LYS A 56 1.24 6.39 10.47
N ALA A 57 1.80 7.47 10.97
CA ALA A 57 3.23 7.75 10.95
C ALA A 57 3.66 8.33 12.30
N THR A 58 4.96 8.41 12.53
CA THR A 58 5.50 9.00 13.75
C THR A 58 6.49 10.10 13.43
N HIS A 59 6.60 11.09 14.31
CA HIS A 59 7.65 12.09 14.26
C HIS A 59 8.32 12.25 15.64
N LYS A 60 9.26 13.19 15.77
CA LYS A 60 10.04 13.39 17.00
C LYS A 60 10.74 12.10 17.47
N GLY A 61 11.43 11.44 16.52
CA GLY A 61 12.14 10.19 16.84
C GLY A 61 11.24 9.03 17.25
N GLY A 62 9.98 9.02 16.79
CA GLY A 62 9.02 7.97 17.12
C GLY A 62 8.10 8.25 18.31
N MET A 63 8.29 9.37 19.01
CA MET A 63 7.54 9.69 20.23
C MET A 63 6.16 10.31 20.01
N ALA A 64 5.90 10.85 18.82
CA ALA A 64 4.63 11.53 18.53
C ALA A 64 3.96 10.92 17.31
N PRO A 65 3.07 9.93 17.51
CA PRO A 65 2.31 9.35 16.41
C PRO A 65 1.28 10.33 15.86
N ARG A 66 1.08 10.26 14.54
CA ARG A 66 0.02 10.93 13.79
C ARG A 66 -0.74 9.90 12.98
N TRP A 67 -2.04 10.02 12.93
CA TRP A 67 -2.89 9.12 12.15
C TRP A 67 -4.09 9.85 11.59
N GLY A 68 -4.72 9.22 10.63
CA GLY A 68 -5.88 9.76 9.97
C GLY A 68 -6.36 8.87 8.85
N THR A 69 -7.10 9.46 7.90
CA THR A 69 -7.76 8.73 6.82
C THR A 69 -7.55 9.36 5.46
N LEU A 70 -7.77 8.54 4.44
CA LEU A 70 -7.92 8.91 3.04
C LEU A 70 -9.16 8.21 2.49
N THR A 71 -9.85 8.83 1.52
CA THR A 71 -11.00 8.23 0.85
C THR A 71 -10.59 7.56 -0.46
N ILE A 72 -11.26 6.47 -0.79
CA ILE A 72 -11.17 5.84 -2.09
C ILE A 72 -12.11 6.60 -3.03
N LYS A 73 -11.56 7.15 -4.12
CA LYS A 73 -12.32 7.91 -5.12
C LYS A 73 -13.10 7.00 -6.05
N SER A 74 -12.50 5.90 -6.44
CA SER A 74 -13.09 4.86 -7.29
C SER A 74 -12.28 3.59 -7.21
N GLY A 75 -12.86 2.48 -7.64
CA GLY A 75 -12.15 1.22 -7.74
C GLY A 75 -13.06 0.08 -8.14
N ASP A 76 -12.44 -1.02 -8.49
CA ASP A 76 -13.08 -2.27 -8.83
C ASP A 76 -12.27 -3.47 -8.34
N LEU A 77 -12.96 -4.58 -8.15
CA LEU A 77 -12.39 -5.91 -7.93
C LEU A 77 -12.95 -6.86 -8.97
N SER A 78 -12.09 -7.64 -9.60
CA SER A 78 -12.51 -8.75 -10.47
C SER A 78 -12.47 -10.05 -9.68
N VAL A 79 -13.53 -10.83 -9.77
CA VAL A 79 -13.68 -12.12 -9.07
C VAL A 79 -13.92 -13.21 -10.09
N ASP A 80 -13.07 -14.23 -10.09
CA ASP A 80 -13.18 -15.40 -10.94
C ASP A 80 -13.13 -16.67 -10.11
N ALA A 81 -14.08 -17.58 -10.32
CA ALA A 81 -14.20 -18.84 -9.58
C ALA A 81 -14.12 -18.67 -8.04
N GLY A 82 -14.73 -17.60 -7.50
CA GLY A 82 -14.76 -17.32 -6.06
C GLY A 82 -13.45 -16.76 -5.49
N GLN A 83 -12.54 -16.27 -6.33
CA GLN A 83 -11.29 -15.66 -5.92
C GLN A 83 -11.08 -14.30 -6.59
N VAL A 84 -10.45 -13.37 -5.88
CA VAL A 84 -10.04 -12.10 -6.46
C VAL A 84 -8.95 -12.36 -7.50
N SER A 85 -9.22 -12.02 -8.76
CA SER A 85 -8.29 -12.17 -9.89
C SER A 85 -7.50 -10.89 -10.17
N ALA A 86 -8.13 -9.71 -10.01
CA ALA A 86 -7.53 -8.40 -10.23
C ALA A 86 -8.24 -7.34 -9.39
N GLY A 87 -7.71 -6.13 -9.37
CA GLY A 87 -8.36 -4.98 -8.75
C GLY A 87 -7.58 -3.70 -9.01
N ASN A 88 -8.32 -2.59 -9.04
CA ASN A 88 -7.78 -1.26 -9.25
C ASN A 88 -8.46 -0.30 -8.29
N PHE A 89 -7.67 0.55 -7.63
CA PHE A 89 -8.16 1.51 -6.63
C PHE A 89 -7.50 2.85 -6.88
N VAL A 90 -8.31 3.90 -6.89
CA VAL A 90 -7.87 5.30 -6.96
C VAL A 90 -8.18 5.97 -5.64
N ILE A 91 -7.17 6.45 -4.97
CA ILE A 91 -7.24 7.13 -3.67
C ILE A 91 -7.16 8.64 -3.91
N ASP A 92 -8.07 9.41 -3.33
CA ASP A 92 -8.04 10.88 -3.39
C ASP A 92 -7.02 11.43 -2.38
N MET A 93 -5.89 11.92 -2.85
CA MET A 93 -4.84 12.48 -2.00
C MET A 93 -5.23 13.83 -1.39
N ASN A 94 -6.19 14.54 -1.99
CA ASN A 94 -6.75 15.77 -1.40
C ASN A 94 -7.71 15.49 -0.23
N SER A 95 -8.17 14.26 -0.09
CA SER A 95 -9.03 13.83 1.01
C SER A 95 -8.28 13.56 2.32
N ILE A 96 -6.94 13.67 2.33
CA ILE A 96 -6.16 13.36 3.52
C ILE A 96 -6.66 14.15 4.73
N LYS A 97 -7.00 13.42 5.78
CA LYS A 97 -7.45 13.93 7.07
C LYS A 97 -6.52 13.48 8.19
N VAL A 98 -6.33 14.36 9.15
CA VAL A 98 -5.63 14.09 10.40
C VAL A 98 -6.67 13.95 11.50
N ASP A 99 -6.64 12.85 12.21
CA ASP A 99 -7.51 12.66 13.38
C ASP A 99 -7.12 13.66 14.47
N PRO A 100 -8.05 14.49 14.97
CA PRO A 100 -7.78 15.47 16.02
C PRO A 100 -7.15 14.85 17.28
N ALA A 101 -7.50 13.61 17.61
CA ALA A 101 -6.94 12.91 18.77
C ALA A 101 -5.44 12.58 18.61
N SER A 102 -4.91 12.61 17.37
CA SER A 102 -3.49 12.40 17.11
C SER A 102 -2.64 13.65 17.35
N VAL A 103 -3.24 14.84 17.44
CA VAL A 103 -2.55 16.12 17.65
C VAL A 103 -2.69 16.53 19.09
N THR A 104 -1.69 16.26 19.91
CA THR A 104 -1.72 16.45 21.36
C THR A 104 -1.10 17.78 21.83
N GLU A 105 -0.40 18.48 20.96
CA GLU A 105 0.20 19.77 21.26
C GLU A 105 -0.86 20.88 21.23
N LYS A 106 -0.88 21.70 22.29
CA LYS A 106 -1.93 22.75 22.51
C LYS A 106 -1.97 23.83 21.42
N ASP A 107 -0.84 24.10 20.79
CA ASP A 107 -0.64 25.14 19.77
C ASP A 107 -0.68 24.62 18.35
N LYS A 108 -0.95 23.32 18.13
CA LYS A 108 -1.04 22.68 16.83
C LYS A 108 -2.48 22.33 16.47
N LYS A 109 -2.79 22.44 15.17
CA LYS A 109 -4.13 22.11 14.65
C LYS A 109 -4.01 21.01 13.59
N PRO A 110 -4.94 20.05 13.56
CA PRO A 110 -4.99 19.01 12.52
C PRO A 110 -4.93 19.60 11.09
N ALA A 111 -5.66 20.68 10.84
CA ALA A 111 -5.71 21.34 9.52
C ALA A 111 -4.35 21.90 9.06
N GLU A 112 -3.47 22.32 9.97
CA GLU A 112 -2.11 22.75 9.61
C GLU A 112 -1.28 21.58 9.11
N LEU A 113 -1.37 20.42 9.77
CA LEU A 113 -0.71 19.21 9.32
C LEU A 113 -1.30 18.70 8.01
N GLU A 114 -2.64 18.72 7.84
CA GLU A 114 -3.29 18.36 6.57
C GLU A 114 -2.76 19.22 5.42
N THR A 115 -2.63 20.55 5.63
CA THR A 115 -2.08 21.47 4.64
C THR A 115 -0.62 21.13 4.30
N HIS A 116 0.20 20.84 5.31
CA HIS A 116 1.59 20.47 5.12
C HIS A 116 1.74 19.14 4.38
N LEU A 117 0.94 18.12 4.73
CA LEU A 117 0.95 16.83 4.03
C LEU A 117 0.57 16.98 2.54
N LYS A 118 -0.30 17.93 2.19
CA LYS A 118 -0.68 18.22 0.81
C LYS A 118 0.35 19.03 0.04
N SER A 119 1.26 19.71 0.71
CA SER A 119 2.26 20.59 0.11
C SER A 119 3.33 19.82 -0.69
N ALA A 120 4.17 20.57 -1.41
CA ALA A 120 5.30 20.05 -2.19
C ALA A 120 6.39 19.40 -1.31
N ASP A 121 6.42 19.66 0.00
CA ASP A 121 7.34 19.02 0.94
C ASP A 121 7.01 17.54 1.16
N PHE A 122 5.73 17.16 0.97
CA PHE A 122 5.24 15.80 1.15
C PHE A 122 4.63 15.22 -0.14
N PHE A 123 3.32 15.16 -0.23
CA PHE A 123 2.64 14.45 -1.30
C PHE A 123 2.44 15.28 -2.57
N ASP A 124 2.64 16.61 -2.51
CA ASP A 124 2.42 17.54 -3.64
C ASP A 124 1.09 17.24 -4.36
N THR A 125 0.00 17.29 -3.61
CA THR A 125 -1.32 16.85 -4.12
C THR A 125 -1.82 17.74 -5.26
N ALA A 126 -1.25 18.92 -5.45
CA ALA A 126 -1.52 19.77 -6.60
C ALA A 126 -1.02 19.13 -7.91
N LYS A 127 0.13 18.45 -7.88
CA LYS A 127 0.65 17.67 -9.02
C LYS A 127 0.22 16.22 -9.01
N ASN A 128 0.03 15.64 -7.83
CA ASN A 128 -0.30 14.24 -7.63
C ASN A 128 -1.64 14.13 -6.87
N PRO A 129 -2.78 14.47 -7.49
CA PRO A 129 -4.07 14.51 -6.80
C PRO A 129 -4.60 13.13 -6.41
N THR A 130 -4.04 12.06 -7.00
CA THR A 130 -4.41 10.67 -6.71
C THR A 130 -3.19 9.81 -6.43
N SER A 131 -3.42 8.74 -5.69
CA SER A 131 -2.55 7.58 -5.57
C SER A 131 -3.32 6.38 -6.11
N ASP A 132 -2.63 5.47 -6.79
CA ASP A 132 -3.24 4.32 -7.45
C ASP A 132 -2.67 3.03 -6.89
N PHE A 133 -3.52 2.02 -6.68
CA PHE A 133 -3.08 0.67 -6.36
C PHE A 133 -3.70 -0.32 -7.34
N LYS A 134 -2.86 -1.10 -8.04
CA LYS A 134 -3.30 -2.10 -9.02
C LYS A 134 -2.76 -3.47 -8.63
N ILE A 135 -3.65 -4.42 -8.40
CA ILE A 135 -3.29 -5.79 -8.02
C ILE A 135 -2.47 -6.43 -9.14
N THR A 136 -1.35 -7.03 -8.77
CA THR A 136 -0.50 -7.82 -9.69
C THR A 136 -0.62 -9.32 -9.44
N SER A 137 -0.92 -9.73 -8.19
CA SER A 137 -1.26 -11.11 -7.86
C SER A 137 -1.99 -11.23 -6.52
N VAL A 138 -2.80 -12.28 -6.39
CA VAL A 138 -3.39 -12.73 -5.13
C VAL A 138 -3.13 -14.22 -5.01
N THR A 139 -2.48 -14.66 -3.93
CA THR A 139 -2.12 -16.05 -3.68
C THR A 139 -2.49 -16.47 -2.28
N ASP A 140 -2.62 -17.77 -2.05
CA ASP A 140 -2.92 -18.28 -0.71
C ASP A 140 -1.77 -17.99 0.27
N LEU A 141 -2.12 -17.50 1.44
CA LEU A 141 -1.19 -17.28 2.53
C LEU A 141 -1.03 -18.57 3.34
N LYS A 142 0.18 -19.13 3.38
CA LYS A 142 0.44 -20.37 4.11
C LYS A 142 0.44 -20.20 5.61
N GLU A 143 1.02 -19.10 6.08
CA GLU A 143 1.13 -18.77 7.50
C GLU A 143 1.02 -17.26 7.67
N ALA A 144 0.09 -16.81 8.50
CA ALA A 144 -0.11 -15.39 8.75
C ALA A 144 0.97 -14.89 9.74
N PRO A 145 1.69 -13.80 9.40
CA PRO A 145 2.55 -13.10 10.35
C PRO A 145 1.75 -12.65 11.57
N LYS A 146 2.43 -12.52 12.73
CA LYS A 146 1.78 -12.14 14.00
C LYS A 146 1.06 -10.79 13.93
N ASP A 147 1.61 -9.86 13.13
CA ASP A 147 1.13 -8.49 13.00
C ASP A 147 0.15 -8.30 11.83
N ALA A 148 -0.18 -9.38 11.11
CA ALA A 148 -1.21 -9.36 10.09
C ALA A 148 -2.60 -9.16 10.71
N VAL A 149 -3.55 -8.66 9.91
CA VAL A 149 -4.95 -8.60 10.33
C VAL A 149 -5.46 -9.99 10.70
N ALA A 150 -6.33 -10.07 11.70
CA ALA A 150 -6.91 -11.33 12.14
C ALA A 150 -7.64 -12.01 10.97
N GLY A 151 -7.36 -13.29 10.78
CA GLY A 151 -7.94 -14.06 9.68
C GLY A 151 -7.32 -13.80 8.30
N ALA A 152 -6.14 -13.19 8.23
CA ALA A 152 -5.39 -13.08 6.97
C ALA A 152 -5.24 -14.47 6.32
N ASN A 153 -5.63 -14.58 5.05
CA ASN A 153 -5.71 -15.82 4.28
C ASN A 153 -5.08 -15.72 2.89
N LYS A 154 -4.74 -14.53 2.45
CA LYS A 154 -4.11 -14.28 1.15
C LYS A 154 -2.86 -13.41 1.30
N THR A 155 -1.94 -13.59 0.36
CA THR A 155 -0.87 -12.63 0.07
C THR A 155 -1.32 -11.83 -1.14
N VAL A 156 -1.42 -10.53 -0.98
CA VAL A 156 -1.76 -9.58 -2.05
C VAL A 156 -0.49 -8.85 -2.46
N SER A 157 -0.20 -8.83 -3.76
CA SER A 157 0.82 -7.98 -4.37
C SER A 157 0.15 -6.99 -5.31
N GLY A 158 0.64 -5.76 -5.32
CA GLY A 158 0.11 -4.73 -6.22
C GLY A 158 1.08 -3.57 -6.42
N ASN A 159 0.92 -2.90 -7.53
CA ASN A 159 1.66 -1.69 -7.86
C ASN A 159 1.00 -0.49 -7.17
N LEU A 160 1.72 0.12 -6.23
CA LEU A 160 1.33 1.35 -5.56
C LEU A 160 2.04 2.53 -6.23
N THR A 161 1.27 3.43 -6.83
CA THR A 161 1.77 4.70 -7.34
C THR A 161 1.53 5.78 -6.30
N LEU A 162 2.59 6.40 -5.81
CA LEU A 162 2.54 7.48 -4.84
C LEU A 162 3.49 8.59 -5.29
N SER A 163 3.00 9.83 -5.32
CA SER A 163 3.78 11.02 -5.77
C SER A 163 4.48 10.78 -7.12
N GLY A 164 3.77 10.17 -8.07
CA GLY A 164 4.24 9.93 -9.45
C GLY A 164 5.24 8.77 -9.60
N LYS A 165 5.59 8.06 -8.53
CA LYS A 165 6.47 6.89 -8.59
C LYS A 165 5.70 5.62 -8.27
N THR A 166 5.92 4.56 -9.05
CA THR A 166 5.30 3.26 -8.87
C THR A 166 6.30 2.24 -8.31
N MET A 167 5.88 1.53 -7.27
CA MET A 167 6.59 0.39 -6.69
C MET A 167 5.60 -0.74 -6.44
N ASN A 168 6.02 -1.98 -6.61
CA ASN A 168 5.22 -3.12 -6.19
C ASN A 168 5.36 -3.32 -4.68
N VAL A 169 4.23 -3.53 -4.00
CA VAL A 169 4.16 -3.85 -2.57
C VAL A 169 3.45 -5.17 -2.37
N THR A 170 3.93 -5.97 -1.43
CA THR A 170 3.38 -7.30 -1.11
C THR A 170 3.10 -7.38 0.38
N PHE A 171 1.89 -7.77 0.75
CA PHE A 171 1.43 -7.83 2.14
C PHE A 171 0.40 -8.93 2.37
N PRO A 172 0.25 -9.44 3.62
CA PRO A 172 -0.81 -10.34 4.00
C PRO A 172 -2.13 -9.59 4.10
N ALA A 173 -3.22 -10.23 3.67
CA ALA A 173 -4.57 -9.68 3.71
C ALA A 173 -5.60 -10.75 4.06
N LYS A 174 -6.69 -10.31 4.70
CA LYS A 174 -7.92 -11.06 4.77
C LYS A 174 -8.74 -10.71 3.53
N VAL A 175 -9.07 -11.72 2.74
CA VAL A 175 -9.89 -11.59 1.53
C VAL A 175 -11.10 -12.50 1.69
N ASP A 176 -12.28 -11.90 1.71
CA ASP A 176 -13.57 -12.60 1.75
C ASP A 176 -14.30 -12.37 0.42
N VAL A 177 -14.78 -13.44 -0.20
CA VAL A 177 -15.55 -13.38 -1.44
C VAL A 177 -16.88 -14.10 -1.22
N ALA A 178 -17.97 -13.44 -1.60
CA ALA A 178 -19.33 -13.99 -1.62
C ALA A 178 -19.95 -13.79 -3.01
N GLU A 179 -21.16 -14.31 -3.23
CA GLU A 179 -21.80 -14.34 -4.56
C GLU A 179 -21.83 -13.00 -5.31
N ASN A 180 -22.09 -11.89 -4.59
CA ASN A 180 -22.23 -10.56 -5.20
C ASN A 180 -21.36 -9.50 -4.48
N SER A 181 -20.35 -9.93 -3.73
CA SER A 181 -19.51 -9.02 -2.94
C SER A 181 -18.13 -9.60 -2.67
N ALA A 182 -17.18 -8.70 -2.46
CA ALA A 182 -15.86 -9.04 -1.96
C ALA A 182 -15.39 -7.99 -0.94
N ALA A 183 -14.55 -8.41 0.00
CA ALA A 183 -13.92 -7.51 0.95
C ALA A 183 -12.43 -7.84 1.08
N ILE A 184 -11.61 -6.80 1.23
CA ILE A 184 -10.18 -6.92 1.49
C ILE A 184 -9.84 -6.07 2.71
N GLN A 185 -9.27 -6.70 3.74
CA GLN A 185 -8.73 -6.04 4.90
C GLN A 185 -7.24 -6.35 5.00
N ALA A 186 -6.43 -5.33 5.21
CA ALA A 186 -4.99 -5.51 5.40
C ALA A 186 -4.43 -4.41 6.30
N LYS A 187 -3.29 -4.73 6.92
CA LYS A 187 -2.47 -3.79 7.66
C LYS A 187 -1.01 -4.09 7.31
N PHE A 188 -0.28 -3.06 6.88
CA PHE A 188 1.11 -3.20 6.45
C PHE A 188 1.83 -1.85 6.55
N THR A 189 3.15 -1.88 6.53
CA THR A 189 4.00 -0.69 6.59
C THR A 189 4.79 -0.54 5.30
N VAL A 190 4.87 0.68 4.79
CA VAL A 190 5.71 1.04 3.63
C VAL A 190 6.76 2.08 4.04
N ASN A 191 7.95 1.98 3.46
CA ASN A 191 8.97 3.02 3.59
C ASN A 191 8.73 4.11 2.54
N ARG A 192 8.23 5.29 2.96
CA ARG A 192 7.90 6.40 2.04
C ARG A 192 9.09 6.92 1.24
N ALA A 193 10.31 6.70 1.71
CA ALA A 193 11.51 7.09 0.97
C ALA A 193 11.71 6.28 -0.32
N ASP A 194 11.12 5.08 -0.43
CA ASP A 194 11.11 4.28 -1.66
C ASP A 194 10.37 5.01 -2.78
N TRP A 195 9.39 5.87 -2.45
CA TRP A 195 8.69 6.76 -3.40
C TRP A 195 9.32 8.15 -3.54
N GLY A 196 10.45 8.40 -2.89
CA GLY A 196 11.14 9.69 -2.96
C GLY A 196 10.65 10.73 -1.94
N LEU A 197 9.75 10.38 -1.03
CA LEU A 197 9.25 11.26 0.02
C LEU A 197 10.27 11.33 1.17
N LYS A 198 11.18 12.32 1.09
CA LYS A 198 12.37 12.41 1.97
C LYS A 198 12.30 13.51 3.02
N PHE A 199 11.23 14.32 3.08
CA PHE A 199 11.14 15.40 4.06
C PHE A 199 11.24 14.84 5.48
N GLY A 200 12.11 15.43 6.32
CA GLY A 200 12.34 15.02 7.71
C GLY A 200 12.91 13.60 7.87
N THR A 201 13.61 13.04 6.86
CA THR A 201 14.26 11.72 6.95
C THR A 201 15.76 11.77 7.15
N SER A 202 16.34 12.96 7.26
CA SER A 202 17.79 13.13 7.45
C SER A 202 18.21 12.67 8.84
N GLU A 203 19.18 11.77 8.91
CA GLU A 203 19.76 11.33 10.17
C GLU A 203 20.67 12.38 10.81
N ALA A 204 20.98 13.44 10.05
CA ALA A 204 21.72 14.61 10.54
C ALA A 204 20.81 15.64 11.23
N ASP A 205 19.48 15.51 11.08
CA ASP A 205 18.54 16.42 11.73
C ASP A 205 18.35 16.10 13.21
N PRO A 206 18.06 17.09 14.07
CA PRO A 206 17.65 16.84 15.44
C PRO A 206 16.49 15.84 15.53
N ALA A 207 16.51 14.99 16.55
CA ALA A 207 15.49 13.93 16.70
C ALA A 207 14.05 14.50 16.73
N GLU A 208 13.86 15.70 17.26
CA GLU A 208 12.55 16.37 17.29
C GLU A 208 12.01 16.76 15.90
N TRP A 209 12.88 16.82 14.87
CA TRP A 209 12.49 17.12 13.49
C TRP A 209 12.33 15.88 12.62
N MET A 210 12.83 14.75 13.13
CA MET A 210 12.78 13.49 12.38
C MET A 210 11.36 12.96 12.27
N ILE A 211 10.97 12.64 11.04
CA ILE A 211 9.71 11.98 10.70
C ILE A 211 10.03 10.58 10.21
N SER A 212 9.33 9.58 10.75
CA SER A 212 9.53 8.18 10.34
C SER A 212 9.52 8.03 8.82
N LYS A 213 10.44 7.22 8.31
CA LYS A 213 10.39 6.73 6.93
C LYS A 213 9.21 5.79 6.72
N ASP A 214 8.75 5.14 7.79
CA ASP A 214 7.70 4.14 7.76
C ASP A 214 6.33 4.78 7.96
N ILE A 215 5.39 4.41 7.08
CA ILE A 215 3.98 4.72 7.18
C ILE A 215 3.23 3.40 7.31
N GLU A 216 2.51 3.21 8.40
CA GLU A 216 1.55 2.11 8.56
C GLU A 216 0.29 2.46 7.76
N ILE A 217 -0.19 1.52 6.97
CA ILE A 217 -1.42 1.62 6.18
C ILE A 217 -2.35 0.49 6.62
N ALA A 218 -3.59 0.83 6.94
CA ALA A 218 -4.63 -0.16 7.17
C ALA A 218 -5.82 0.13 6.24
N ILE A 219 -6.26 -0.90 5.53
CA ILE A 219 -7.35 -0.82 4.57
C ILE A 219 -8.52 -1.70 4.98
N ASP A 220 -9.73 -1.19 4.78
CA ASP A 220 -10.97 -1.96 4.78
C ASP A 220 -11.72 -1.59 3.50
N VAL A 221 -11.65 -2.46 2.51
CA VAL A 221 -12.23 -2.27 1.19
C VAL A 221 -13.39 -3.23 1.02
N LYS A 222 -14.52 -2.71 0.59
CA LYS A 222 -15.73 -3.46 0.26
C LYS A 222 -16.10 -3.20 -1.19
N ALA A 223 -16.44 -4.25 -1.91
CA ALA A 223 -16.92 -4.16 -3.28
C ALA A 223 -18.19 -4.99 -3.44
N LYS A 224 -19.09 -4.53 -4.28
CA LYS A 224 -20.36 -5.18 -4.55
C LYS A 224 -20.79 -4.94 -6.00
N LYS A 225 -21.73 -5.80 -6.45
CA LYS A 225 -22.38 -5.67 -7.74
C LYS A 225 -23.34 -4.49 -7.81
#